data_52ed87e7d4b529dfc8670e5b642e9f2f
#
_entry.id   52ed87e7d4b529dfc8670e5b642e9f2f
#
_cell.length_a   1.000
_cell.length_b   1.000
_cell.length_c   1.000
_cell.angle_alpha   90.00
_cell.angle_beta   90.00
_cell.angle_gamma   90.00
#
_symmetry.space_group_name_H-M   'P 1'
#
loop_
_entity.id
_entity.type
_entity.pdbx_description
1 polymer ?
#
loop_
_entity_poly.entity_id
_entity_poly.type
_entity_poly.pdbx_seq_one_letter_code
_entity_poly.pdbx_strand_id
1 'polypeptide(L)'
;AAAAEVGKSTLYDYFPSKDEIMIAYVVDEVERMTAQTQAIIAQDLSATEKFKRIWRGQMEYMLANKHLYIKVSFESQRLSQESQQRIQVHRHAYQDMLCDLVEQGIRNGEFRPVNPLLAIRGMFSVLTPTVFTSRPTGSPEQMLDEALDIIFKGLAVRS
;
A
#
# COMPACT_ATOMS: atom_id res chain seq x y z
N ALA A 1 -0.93 22.43 13.21
CA ALA A 1 0.18 22.73 12.30
C ALA A 1 -0.37 23.65 11.21
N ALA A 2 0.16 24.86 11.12
CA ALA A 2 -0.19 25.83 10.09
C ALA A 2 0.16 25.22 8.73
N ALA A 3 -0.85 25.01 7.87
CA ALA A 3 -0.61 24.75 6.47
C ALA A 3 0.14 25.98 5.92
N ALA A 4 1.38 25.79 5.49
CA ALA A 4 2.11 26.83 4.82
C ALA A 4 1.28 27.20 3.57
N GLU A 5 0.82 28.43 3.47
CA GLU A 5 0.26 28.99 2.25
C GLU A 5 1.41 29.17 1.24
N VAL A 6 1.82 28.06 0.65
CA VAL A 6 2.75 28.08 -0.48
C VAL A 6 1.95 28.59 -1.68
N GLY A 7 2.21 29.80 -2.11
CA GLY A 7 1.57 30.36 -3.30
C GLY A 7 1.81 29.47 -4.52
N LYS A 8 0.84 29.45 -5.45
CA LYS A 8 0.92 28.63 -6.67
C LYS A 8 2.19 28.88 -7.47
N SER A 9 2.67 30.13 -7.52
CA SER A 9 3.93 30.53 -8.14
C SER A 9 5.13 29.84 -7.48
N THR A 10 5.19 29.85 -6.15
CA THR A 10 6.29 29.25 -5.40
C THR A 10 6.36 27.74 -5.63
N LEU A 11 5.21 27.05 -5.79
CA LEU A 11 5.19 25.62 -6.08
C LEU A 11 5.82 25.29 -7.45
N TYR A 12 5.55 26.13 -8.47
CA TYR A 12 6.14 25.95 -9.81
C TYR A 12 7.61 26.38 -9.90
N ASP A 13 8.14 27.12 -8.92
CA ASP A 13 9.58 27.39 -8.80
C ASP A 13 10.37 26.12 -8.42
N TYR A 14 9.73 25.20 -7.69
CA TYR A 14 10.34 23.91 -7.26
C TYR A 14 10.01 22.75 -8.18
N PHE A 15 8.86 22.79 -8.85
CA PHE A 15 8.39 21.69 -9.70
C PHE A 15 8.08 22.22 -11.10
N PRO A 16 8.82 21.78 -12.12
CA PRO A 16 8.70 22.31 -13.49
C PRO A 16 7.37 21.95 -14.17
N SER A 17 6.62 20.99 -13.62
CA SER A 17 5.31 20.59 -14.16
C SER A 17 4.38 20.02 -13.10
N LYS A 18 3.09 19.90 -13.45
CA LYS A 18 2.10 19.22 -12.63
C LYS A 18 2.44 17.73 -12.45
N ASP A 19 3.02 17.11 -13.47
CA ASP A 19 3.47 15.72 -13.43
C ASP A 19 4.56 15.51 -12.38
N GLU A 20 5.53 16.42 -12.30
CA GLU A 20 6.60 16.37 -11.30
C GLU A 20 6.06 16.49 -9.86
N ILE A 21 5.08 17.34 -9.63
CA ILE A 21 4.40 17.43 -8.33
C ILE A 21 3.73 16.09 -7.98
N MET A 22 3.06 15.48 -8.96
CA MET A 22 2.36 14.22 -8.75
C MET A 22 3.33 13.07 -8.51
N ILE A 23 4.42 13.01 -9.27
CA ILE A 23 5.48 12.00 -9.08
C ILE A 23 6.08 12.14 -7.68
N ALA A 24 6.50 13.35 -7.30
CA ALA A 24 7.08 13.60 -5.99
C ALA A 24 6.14 13.16 -4.86
N TYR A 25 4.85 13.48 -4.96
CA TYR A 25 3.86 13.08 -3.98
C TYR A 25 3.71 11.55 -3.90
N VAL A 26 3.56 10.87 -5.04
CA VAL A 26 3.36 9.41 -5.05
C VAL A 26 4.61 8.67 -4.57
N VAL A 27 5.79 9.15 -4.94
CA VAL A 27 7.07 8.58 -4.49
C VAL A 27 7.22 8.74 -2.98
N ASP A 28 6.98 9.94 -2.43
CA ASP A 28 7.01 10.21 -0.98
C ASP A 28 6.05 9.26 -0.21
N GLU A 29 4.85 9.06 -0.73
CA GLU A 29 3.89 8.11 -0.15
C GLU A 29 4.41 6.66 -0.15
N VAL A 30 5.01 6.20 -1.25
CA VAL A 30 5.59 4.86 -1.33
C VAL A 30 6.80 4.72 -0.40
N GLU A 31 7.65 5.74 -0.29
CA GLU A 31 8.80 5.75 0.62
C GLU A 31 8.36 5.72 2.08
N ARG A 32 7.33 6.48 2.43
CA ARG A 32 6.72 6.45 3.77
C ARG A 32 6.19 5.05 4.11
N MET A 33 5.43 4.43 3.17
CA MET A 33 4.93 3.06 3.33
C MET A 33 6.08 2.07 3.48
N THR A 34 7.14 2.23 2.70
CA THR A 34 8.34 1.39 2.74
C THR A 34 9.00 1.47 4.10
N ALA A 35 9.24 2.68 4.62
CA ALA A 35 9.87 2.88 5.92
C ALA A 35 9.05 2.28 7.08
N GLN A 36 7.74 2.47 7.07
CA GLN A 36 6.84 1.86 8.06
C GLN A 36 6.85 0.34 7.98
N THR A 37 6.83 -0.22 6.78
CA THR A 37 6.88 -1.67 6.57
C THR A 37 8.21 -2.25 7.03
N GLN A 38 9.34 -1.62 6.72
CA GLN A 38 10.66 -2.04 7.19
C GLN A 38 10.75 -2.07 8.72
N ALA A 39 10.20 -1.06 9.39
CA ALA A 39 10.15 -1.02 10.86
C ALA A 39 9.34 -2.18 11.46
N ILE A 40 8.29 -2.65 10.77
CA ILE A 40 7.52 -3.81 11.20
C ILE A 40 8.27 -5.11 10.88
N ILE A 41 8.90 -5.22 9.72
CA ILE A 41 9.67 -6.40 9.29
C ILE A 41 10.84 -6.65 10.26
N ALA A 42 11.47 -5.60 10.80
CA ALA A 42 12.56 -5.70 11.75
C ALA A 42 12.14 -6.22 13.14
N GLN A 43 10.85 -6.31 13.46
CA GLN A 43 10.36 -6.83 14.73
C GLN A 43 10.45 -8.37 14.78
N ASP A 44 10.65 -8.91 15.97
CA ASP A 44 10.64 -10.36 16.21
C ASP A 44 9.20 -10.87 16.30
N LEU A 45 8.58 -11.04 15.13
CA LEU A 45 7.20 -11.46 14.96
C LEU A 45 7.10 -12.49 13.84
N SER A 46 6.05 -13.31 13.86
CA SER A 46 5.71 -14.19 12.73
C SER A 46 5.42 -13.40 11.46
N ALA A 47 5.61 -14.01 10.29
CA ALA A 47 5.30 -13.38 9.01
C ALA A 47 3.82 -12.98 8.94
N THR A 48 2.93 -13.83 9.46
CA THR A 48 1.49 -13.57 9.57
C THR A 48 1.20 -12.30 10.36
N GLU A 49 1.85 -12.13 11.52
CA GLU A 49 1.64 -10.98 12.40
C GLU A 49 2.21 -9.69 11.77
N LYS A 50 3.38 -9.78 11.12
CA LYS A 50 3.95 -8.67 10.35
C LYS A 50 2.99 -8.20 9.27
N PHE A 51 2.45 -9.12 8.48
CA PHE A 51 1.49 -8.77 7.43
C PHE A 51 0.23 -8.10 7.98
N LYS A 52 -0.37 -8.65 9.05
CA LYS A 52 -1.55 -8.04 9.66
C LYS A 52 -1.30 -6.60 10.09
N ARG A 53 -0.14 -6.32 10.72
CA ARG A 53 0.24 -4.97 11.14
C ARG A 53 0.48 -4.04 9.96
N ILE A 54 1.19 -4.52 8.93
CA ILE A 54 1.46 -3.74 7.70
C ILE A 54 0.14 -3.34 7.05
N TRP A 55 -0.74 -4.30 6.80
CA TRP A 55 -2.00 -4.03 6.11
C TRP A 55 -2.96 -3.18 6.94
N ARG A 56 -3.03 -3.41 8.24
CA ARG A 56 -3.85 -2.58 9.13
C ARG A 56 -3.39 -1.13 9.09
N GLY A 57 -2.12 -0.86 9.29
CA GLY A 57 -1.59 0.51 9.24
C GLY A 57 -1.79 1.19 7.88
N GLN A 58 -1.65 0.46 6.78
CA GLN A 58 -1.92 1.00 5.44
C GLN A 58 -3.39 1.33 5.23
N MET A 59 -4.30 0.44 5.64
CA MET A 59 -5.74 0.66 5.47
C MET A 59 -6.24 1.81 6.35
N GLU A 60 -5.79 1.92 7.58
CA GLU A 60 -6.09 3.04 8.47
C GLU A 60 -5.64 4.36 7.86
N TYR A 61 -4.42 4.40 7.31
CA TYR A 61 -3.92 5.58 6.63
C TYR A 61 -4.72 5.93 5.37
N MET A 62 -5.07 4.94 4.55
CA MET A 62 -5.88 5.14 3.35
C MET A 62 -7.29 5.64 3.71
N LEU A 63 -7.89 5.14 4.79
CA LEU A 63 -9.18 5.60 5.29
C LEU A 63 -9.12 7.06 5.75
N ALA A 64 -8.12 7.42 6.54
CA ALA A 64 -7.90 8.78 7.02
C ALA A 64 -7.66 9.79 5.87
N ASN A 65 -7.09 9.33 4.75
CA ASN A 65 -6.73 10.15 3.59
C ASN A 65 -7.55 9.80 2.33
N LYS A 66 -8.73 9.22 2.49
CA LYS A 66 -9.55 8.65 1.40
C LYS A 66 -9.75 9.58 0.20
N HIS A 67 -10.10 10.85 0.46
CA HIS A 67 -10.34 11.81 -0.61
C HIS A 67 -9.08 12.09 -1.45
N LEU A 68 -7.92 12.17 -0.78
CA LEU A 68 -6.65 12.39 -1.44
C LEU A 68 -6.25 11.18 -2.29
N TYR A 69 -6.40 9.97 -1.74
CA TYR A 69 -6.15 8.72 -2.47
C TYR A 69 -6.98 8.59 -3.75
N ILE A 70 -8.28 8.88 -3.68
CA ILE A 70 -9.16 8.85 -4.85
C ILE A 70 -8.68 9.85 -5.89
N LYS A 71 -8.40 11.09 -5.49
CA LYS A 71 -7.93 12.14 -6.40
C LYS A 71 -6.62 11.77 -7.08
N VAL A 72 -5.64 11.28 -6.29
CA VAL A 72 -4.33 10.85 -6.80
C VAL A 72 -4.46 9.67 -7.74
N SER A 73 -5.33 8.71 -7.46
CA SER A 73 -5.58 7.56 -8.34
C SER A 73 -6.10 7.99 -9.72
N PHE A 74 -7.02 8.94 -9.78
CA PHE A 74 -7.53 9.46 -11.05
C PHE A 74 -6.49 10.28 -11.81
N GLU A 75 -5.77 11.16 -11.12
CA GLU A 75 -4.77 12.03 -11.76
C GLU A 75 -3.54 11.23 -12.23
N SER A 76 -3.11 10.22 -11.47
CA SER A 76 -1.95 9.39 -11.85
C SER A 76 -2.17 8.59 -13.14
N GLN A 77 -3.42 8.26 -13.49
CA GLN A 77 -3.75 7.60 -14.76
C GLN A 77 -3.57 8.51 -15.97
N ARG A 78 -3.51 9.83 -15.78
CA ARG A 78 -3.35 10.84 -16.82
C ARG A 78 -1.89 11.25 -17.03
N LEU A 79 -0.98 10.75 -16.21
CA LEU A 79 0.44 11.01 -16.34
C LEU A 79 0.98 10.42 -17.65
N SER A 80 2.05 11.03 -18.18
CA SER A 80 2.78 10.47 -19.32
C SER A 80 3.30 9.06 -18.99
N GLN A 81 3.56 8.27 -20.03
CA GLN A 81 4.11 6.92 -19.85
C GLN A 81 5.44 6.94 -19.09
N GLU A 82 6.29 7.91 -19.38
CA GLU A 82 7.57 8.11 -18.69
C GLU A 82 7.36 8.39 -17.19
N SER A 83 6.43 9.30 -16.86
CA SER A 83 6.08 9.62 -15.47
C SER A 83 5.52 8.41 -14.72
N GLN A 84 4.68 7.62 -15.38
CA GLN A 84 4.16 6.37 -14.81
C GLN A 84 5.28 5.35 -14.56
N GLN A 85 6.25 5.21 -15.45
CA GLN A 85 7.39 4.31 -15.28
C GLN A 85 8.25 4.72 -14.07
N ARG A 86 8.49 6.00 -13.87
CA ARG A 86 9.22 6.50 -12.68
C ARG A 86 8.54 6.10 -11.37
N ILE A 87 7.23 6.22 -11.29
CA ILE A 87 6.45 5.78 -10.13
C ILE A 87 6.52 4.25 -9.96
N GLN A 88 6.45 3.49 -11.06
CA GLN A 88 6.45 2.04 -11.02
C GLN A 88 7.72 1.45 -10.42
N VAL A 89 8.88 2.07 -10.61
CA VAL A 89 10.13 1.62 -10.01
C VAL A 89 10.00 1.52 -8.48
N HIS A 90 9.48 2.56 -7.83
CA HIS A 90 9.28 2.60 -6.39
C HIS A 90 8.21 1.59 -5.92
N ARG A 91 7.12 1.47 -6.68
CA ARG A 91 6.05 0.51 -6.37
C ARG A 91 6.53 -0.94 -6.49
N HIS A 92 7.35 -1.25 -7.50
CA HIS A 92 7.91 -2.60 -7.65
C HIS A 92 8.87 -2.93 -6.50
N ALA A 93 9.77 -2.02 -6.14
CA ALA A 93 10.67 -2.22 -5.00
C ALA A 93 9.90 -2.50 -3.70
N TYR A 94 8.79 -1.77 -3.47
CA TYR A 94 7.91 -2.03 -2.34
C TYR A 94 7.23 -3.40 -2.41
N GLN A 95 6.74 -3.80 -3.59
CA GLN A 95 6.15 -5.13 -3.80
C GLN A 95 7.16 -6.24 -3.58
N ASP A 96 8.39 -6.08 -4.05
CA ASP A 96 9.46 -7.07 -3.90
C ASP A 96 9.77 -7.29 -2.40
N MET A 97 9.84 -6.23 -1.61
CA MET A 97 10.00 -6.34 -0.15
C MET A 97 8.85 -7.14 0.51
N LEU A 98 7.62 -6.94 0.06
CA LEU A 98 6.48 -7.73 0.56
C LEU A 98 6.55 -9.19 0.07
N CYS A 99 7.03 -9.43 -1.15
CA CYS A 99 7.26 -10.79 -1.65
C CYS A 99 8.28 -11.55 -0.80
N ASP A 100 9.37 -10.91 -0.40
CA ASP A 100 10.38 -11.50 0.51
C ASP A 100 9.76 -11.94 1.84
N LEU A 101 8.82 -11.15 2.35
CA LEU A 101 8.09 -11.51 3.58
C LEU A 101 7.14 -12.71 3.36
N VAL A 102 6.49 -12.83 2.18
CA VAL A 102 5.71 -14.04 1.83
C VAL A 102 6.63 -15.26 1.79
N GLU A 103 7.78 -15.15 1.14
CA GLU A 103 8.76 -16.24 1.08
C GLU A 103 9.28 -16.64 2.46
N GLN A 104 9.50 -15.67 3.35
CA GLN A 104 9.84 -15.94 4.74
C GLN A 104 8.74 -16.77 5.42
N GLY A 105 7.48 -16.40 5.27
CA GLY A 105 6.34 -17.15 5.81
C GLY A 105 6.23 -18.56 5.25
N ILE A 106 6.53 -18.76 3.96
CA ILE A 106 6.58 -20.09 3.34
C ILE A 106 7.73 -20.92 3.94
N ARG A 107 8.93 -20.37 4.04
CA ARG A 107 10.10 -21.05 4.63
C ARG A 107 9.87 -21.44 6.09
N ASN A 108 9.16 -20.62 6.83
CA ASN A 108 8.84 -20.86 8.25
C ASN A 108 7.64 -21.81 8.44
N GLY A 109 6.97 -22.26 7.36
CA GLY A 109 5.81 -23.12 7.44
C GLY A 109 4.51 -22.41 7.89
N GLU A 110 4.49 -21.08 7.90
CA GLU A 110 3.28 -20.30 8.20
C GLU A 110 2.33 -20.24 7.00
N PHE A 111 2.90 -20.16 5.79
CA PHE A 111 2.15 -20.08 4.54
C PHE A 111 2.39 -21.33 3.69
N ARG A 112 1.33 -21.77 2.99
CA ARG A 112 1.46 -22.79 1.96
C ARG A 112 2.29 -22.27 0.79
N PRO A 113 2.92 -23.13 -0.01
CA PRO A 113 3.60 -22.73 -1.24
C PRO A 113 2.63 -22.00 -2.18
N VAL A 114 2.94 -20.73 -2.47
CA VAL A 114 2.21 -19.87 -3.40
C VAL A 114 3.21 -19.01 -4.17
N ASN A 115 2.80 -18.47 -5.30
CA ASN A 115 3.58 -17.43 -5.95
C ASN A 115 3.51 -16.14 -5.13
N PRO A 116 4.64 -15.59 -4.61
CA PRO A 116 4.63 -14.44 -3.71
C PRO A 116 3.98 -13.19 -4.35
N LEU A 117 4.34 -12.89 -5.59
CA LEU A 117 3.82 -11.71 -6.27
C LEU A 117 2.31 -11.82 -6.52
N LEU A 118 1.81 -13.02 -6.84
CA LEU A 118 0.37 -13.26 -7.00
C LEU A 118 -0.36 -13.08 -5.67
N ALA A 119 0.21 -13.58 -4.57
CA ALA A 119 -0.35 -13.39 -3.23
C ALA A 119 -0.46 -11.91 -2.87
N ILE A 120 0.61 -11.13 -3.08
CA ILE A 120 0.64 -9.68 -2.82
C ILE A 120 -0.38 -8.94 -3.69
N ARG A 121 -0.48 -9.26 -4.98
CA ARG A 121 -1.50 -8.67 -5.87
C ARG A 121 -2.92 -8.99 -5.42
N GLY A 122 -3.15 -10.23 -4.97
CA GLY A 122 -4.43 -10.64 -4.38
C GLY A 122 -4.79 -9.85 -3.14
N MET A 123 -3.83 -9.63 -2.23
CA MET A 123 -4.01 -8.80 -1.04
C MET A 123 -4.41 -7.36 -1.41
N PHE A 124 -3.70 -6.71 -2.32
CA PHE A 124 -4.07 -5.37 -2.80
C PHE A 124 -5.46 -5.34 -3.42
N SER A 125 -5.81 -6.38 -4.20
CA SER A 125 -7.10 -6.47 -4.89
C SER A 125 -8.29 -6.65 -3.94
N VAL A 126 -8.08 -7.26 -2.78
CA VAL A 126 -9.14 -7.43 -1.76
C VAL A 126 -9.20 -6.23 -0.83
N LEU A 127 -8.06 -5.76 -0.34
CA LEU A 127 -8.02 -4.75 0.72
C LEU A 127 -8.31 -3.34 0.21
N THR A 128 -7.79 -2.96 -0.96
CA THR A 128 -8.02 -1.62 -1.51
C THR A 128 -9.49 -1.32 -1.78
N PRO A 129 -10.27 -2.19 -2.47
CA PRO A 129 -11.70 -1.98 -2.65
C PRO A 129 -12.47 -1.92 -1.32
N THR A 130 -12.06 -2.63 -0.28
CA THR A 130 -12.68 -2.60 1.04
C THR A 130 -12.70 -1.20 1.63
N VAL A 131 -11.62 -0.42 1.44
CA VAL A 131 -11.55 0.98 1.89
C VAL A 131 -12.44 1.91 1.05
N PHE A 132 -12.52 1.67 -0.26
CA PHE A 132 -13.17 2.57 -1.22
C PHE A 132 -14.59 2.17 -1.61
N THR A 133 -15.14 1.13 -0.98
CA THR A 133 -16.48 0.63 -1.31
C THR A 133 -17.57 1.69 -1.12
N SER A 134 -18.55 1.71 -2.03
CA SER A 134 -19.80 2.42 -1.88
C SER A 134 -20.92 1.57 -1.27
N ARG A 135 -20.63 0.26 -1.00
CA ARG A 135 -21.58 -0.70 -0.41
C ARG A 135 -20.91 -1.40 0.79
N PRO A 136 -20.74 -0.69 1.92
CA PRO A 136 -20.10 -1.25 3.09
C PRO A 136 -20.94 -2.39 3.68
N THR A 137 -20.28 -3.45 4.13
CA THR A 137 -20.89 -4.61 4.82
C THR A 137 -20.78 -4.52 6.33
N GLY A 138 -20.13 -3.48 6.84
CA GLY A 138 -19.93 -3.22 8.26
C GLY A 138 -19.13 -1.94 8.47
N SER A 139 -18.62 -1.72 9.67
CA SER A 139 -17.65 -0.66 9.91
C SER A 139 -16.35 -0.90 9.14
N PRO A 140 -15.55 0.14 8.84
CA PRO A 140 -14.26 -0.04 8.18
C PRO A 140 -13.36 -1.06 8.87
N GLU A 141 -13.35 -1.07 10.19
CA GLU A 141 -12.57 -1.99 11.01
C GLU A 141 -13.06 -3.43 10.85
N GLN A 142 -14.37 -3.66 10.94
CA GLN A 142 -14.97 -4.99 10.73
C GLN A 142 -14.69 -5.54 9.34
N MET A 143 -14.83 -4.71 8.30
CA MET A 143 -14.55 -5.10 6.91
C MET A 143 -13.06 -5.43 6.71
N LEU A 144 -12.15 -4.69 7.36
CA LEU A 144 -10.72 -4.97 7.31
C LEU A 144 -10.39 -6.30 7.98
N ASP A 145 -10.92 -6.54 9.18
CA ASP A 145 -10.69 -7.79 9.91
C ASP A 145 -11.18 -9.00 9.13
N GLU A 146 -12.36 -8.91 8.53
CA GLU A 146 -12.93 -9.98 7.69
C GLU A 146 -12.10 -10.20 6.42
N ALA A 147 -11.67 -9.14 5.74
CA ALA A 147 -10.83 -9.23 4.55
C ALA A 147 -9.46 -9.88 4.86
N LEU A 148 -8.84 -9.50 5.98
CA LEU A 148 -7.59 -10.12 6.44
C LEU A 148 -7.80 -11.60 6.79
N ASP A 149 -8.89 -11.94 7.47
CA ASP A 149 -9.23 -13.32 7.81
C ASP A 149 -9.41 -14.20 6.56
N ILE A 150 -10.14 -13.72 5.56
CA ILE A 150 -10.30 -14.41 4.27
C ILE A 150 -8.94 -14.67 3.61
N ILE A 151 -8.08 -13.65 3.54
CA ILE A 151 -6.77 -13.76 2.91
C ILE A 151 -5.91 -14.77 3.67
N PHE A 152 -5.78 -14.63 4.99
CA PHE A 152 -4.87 -15.47 5.77
C PHE A 152 -5.37 -16.92 5.89
N LYS A 153 -6.66 -17.18 5.96
CA LYS A 153 -7.20 -18.54 5.87
C LYS A 153 -6.93 -19.17 4.50
N GLY A 154 -6.90 -18.38 3.43
CA GLY A 154 -6.52 -18.84 2.09
C GLY A 154 -5.03 -19.13 1.93
N LEU A 155 -4.17 -18.52 2.74
CA LEU A 155 -2.71 -18.69 2.73
C LEU A 155 -2.21 -19.71 3.74
N ALA A 156 -2.96 -19.99 4.80
CA ALA A 156 -2.57 -20.91 5.86
C ALA A 156 -2.28 -22.31 5.30
N VAL A 157 -1.32 -22.99 5.93
CA VAL A 157 -1.10 -24.41 5.68
C VAL A 157 -2.35 -25.18 6.10
N ARG A 158 -2.91 -25.97 5.19
CA ARG A 158 -4.02 -26.86 5.53
C ARG A 158 -3.47 -28.05 6.33
N SER A 159 -3.91 -28.17 7.56
CA SER A 159 -3.73 -29.37 8.38
C SER A 159 -4.45 -30.57 7.80
#